data_f6ddc2e08bd52235336b76b80d131454
#
_entry.id   f6ddc2e08bd52235336b76b80d131454
#
_cell.length_a   1.000
_cell.length_b   1.000
_cell.length_c   1.000
_cell.angle_alpha   90.00
_cell.angle_beta   90.00
_cell.angle_gamma   90.00
#
_symmetry.space_group_name_H-M   'P 1'
#
loop_
_entity.id
_entity.type
_entity.pdbx_description
1 polymer ?
#
loop_
_entity_poly.entity_id
_entity_poly.type
_entity_poly.pdbx_seq_one_letter_code
_entity_poly.pdbx_strand_id
1 'polypeptide(L)'
;THSTSSAASDVYKRQVDMDMFTVPGFKSSSWETGYGDMTVKPDQRTIKVLPWLEKTALVLGDAFQHDGKTPVSHSTRQVLREAIIKANKMGFEPMLGSELEFFLFKQTYEDIHSSYYKNLKETSWYIEDYMIFQTSKEEPFNQELRNSLLDSGIYVECTKGEASPGQQEINVVFTDALSMADNHILIKNAAKEIAFKHNRAVSFMAKYKQDFCGSSCHIHNSLFDKKTKKNIFSDTKDKYGMSKIFKSYVAGQILFLRDL
;
A
#
# COMPACT_ATOMS: atom_id res chain seq x y z
N THR A 1 3.76 18.89 -31.80
CA THR A 1 4.00 18.50 -30.40
C THR A 1 3.66 17.03 -30.26
N HIS A 2 4.67 16.16 -30.30
CA HIS A 2 4.51 14.75 -30.05
C HIS A 2 4.23 14.59 -28.55
N SER A 3 3.01 14.16 -28.18
CA SER A 3 2.74 13.67 -26.84
C SER A 3 3.45 12.33 -26.71
N THR A 4 4.58 12.29 -26.02
CA THR A 4 5.15 11.05 -25.55
C THR A 4 4.23 10.51 -24.46
N SER A 5 3.25 9.66 -24.83
CA SER A 5 2.61 8.81 -23.83
C SER A 5 3.68 7.86 -23.33
N SER A 6 4.07 7.97 -22.08
CA SER A 6 4.99 6.98 -21.50
C SER A 6 4.29 5.61 -21.51
N ALA A 7 5.02 4.53 -21.82
CA ALA A 7 4.49 3.17 -21.80
C ALA A 7 3.75 2.82 -20.49
N ALA A 8 4.08 3.49 -19.38
CA ALA A 8 3.41 3.37 -18.10
C ALA A 8 1.95 3.86 -18.11
N SER A 9 1.57 4.81 -18.98
CA SER A 9 0.19 5.29 -19.07
C SER A 9 -0.74 4.30 -19.78
N ASP A 10 -0.20 3.34 -20.53
CA ASP A 10 -0.99 2.35 -21.26
C ASP A 10 -1.26 1.08 -20.45
N VAL A 11 -0.45 0.79 -19.43
CA VAL A 11 -0.56 -0.43 -18.62
C VAL A 11 -1.79 -0.42 -17.70
N TYR A 12 -2.32 0.74 -17.33
CA TYR A 12 -3.44 0.88 -16.39
C TYR A 12 -4.79 1.14 -17.03
N LYS A 13 -4.90 1.10 -18.34
CA LYS A 13 -6.16 1.37 -19.03
C LYS A 13 -7.16 0.22 -18.97
N ARG A 14 -6.70 -1.01 -18.64
CA ARG A 14 -7.55 -2.22 -18.64
C ARG A 14 -7.12 -3.17 -17.54
N GLN A 15 -8.07 -3.76 -16.83
CA GLN A 15 -7.81 -4.95 -16.01
C GLN A 15 -8.13 -6.20 -16.81
N VAL A 16 -7.11 -7.00 -17.08
CA VAL A 16 -7.21 -8.32 -17.70
C VAL A 16 -6.51 -9.32 -16.80
N ASP A 17 -6.91 -10.58 -16.84
CA ASP A 17 -6.20 -11.65 -16.17
C ASP A 17 -4.85 -11.96 -16.88
N MET A 18 -4.11 -12.92 -16.37
CA MET A 18 -2.80 -13.31 -16.93
C MET A 18 -2.89 -13.81 -18.37
N ASP A 19 -4.06 -14.25 -18.80
CA ASP A 19 -4.32 -14.75 -20.15
C ASP A 19 -4.93 -13.67 -21.07
N MET A 20 -4.93 -12.41 -20.64
CA MET A 20 -5.51 -11.28 -21.38
C MET A 20 -7.04 -11.32 -21.49
N PHE A 21 -7.72 -12.15 -20.71
CA PHE A 21 -9.16 -12.14 -20.58
C PHE A 21 -9.63 -11.13 -19.55
N THR A 22 -10.81 -10.57 -19.74
CA THR A 22 -11.43 -9.70 -18.74
C THR A 22 -11.84 -10.52 -17.52
N VAL A 23 -11.60 -9.97 -16.34
CA VAL A 23 -12.04 -10.59 -15.09
C VAL A 23 -13.56 -10.61 -15.05
N PRO A 24 -14.22 -11.77 -14.85
CA PRO A 24 -15.67 -11.85 -14.78
C PRO A 24 -16.25 -10.90 -13.71
N GLY A 25 -17.33 -10.22 -14.07
CA GLY A 25 -18.00 -9.24 -13.18
C GLY A 25 -17.54 -7.79 -13.38
N PHE A 26 -16.51 -7.52 -14.16
CA PHE A 26 -16.16 -6.16 -14.56
C PHE A 26 -17.10 -5.66 -15.67
N LYS A 27 -18.16 -4.95 -15.27
CA LYS A 27 -19.16 -4.42 -16.23
C LYS A 27 -18.66 -3.24 -17.07
N SER A 28 -17.60 -2.57 -16.64
CA SER A 28 -17.07 -1.37 -17.29
C SER A 28 -16.16 -1.65 -18.49
N SER A 29 -15.66 -2.88 -18.61
CA SER A 29 -14.76 -3.27 -19.69
C SER A 29 -14.81 -4.79 -19.88
N SER A 30 -15.40 -5.24 -20.97
CA SER A 30 -15.50 -6.67 -21.33
C SER A 30 -15.50 -6.82 -22.84
N TRP A 31 -15.38 -8.05 -23.32
CA TRP A 31 -15.52 -8.36 -24.75
C TRP A 31 -16.88 -7.93 -25.29
N GLU A 32 -17.95 -8.09 -24.51
CA GLU A 32 -19.33 -7.76 -24.90
C GLU A 32 -19.57 -6.24 -24.93
N THR A 33 -18.95 -5.50 -24.00
CA THR A 33 -19.13 -4.04 -23.91
C THR A 33 -18.06 -3.25 -24.68
N GLY A 34 -17.06 -3.95 -25.23
CA GLY A 34 -15.87 -3.37 -25.80
C GLY A 34 -14.91 -2.85 -24.72
N TYR A 35 -13.66 -2.69 -25.10
CA TYR A 35 -12.62 -2.14 -24.21
C TYR A 35 -12.63 -0.61 -24.31
N GLY A 36 -13.52 0.03 -23.54
CA GLY A 36 -13.59 1.47 -23.47
C GLY A 36 -12.29 2.09 -22.93
N ASP A 37 -11.85 3.19 -23.54
CA ASP A 37 -10.71 3.94 -23.03
C ASP A 37 -11.08 4.73 -21.79
N MET A 38 -10.12 4.83 -20.87
CA MET A 38 -10.17 5.73 -19.72
C MET A 38 -9.09 6.80 -19.87
N THR A 39 -9.39 7.99 -19.39
CA THR A 39 -8.42 9.07 -19.29
C THR A 39 -7.76 9.02 -17.91
N VAL A 40 -6.43 8.94 -17.86
CA VAL A 40 -5.68 9.07 -16.61
C VAL A 40 -5.12 10.47 -16.51
N LYS A 41 -5.41 11.16 -15.40
CA LYS A 41 -4.88 12.50 -15.09
C LYS A 41 -3.90 12.41 -13.93
N PRO A 42 -2.63 12.82 -14.12
CA PRO A 42 -1.65 12.81 -13.05
C PRO A 42 -2.04 13.79 -11.93
N ASP A 43 -1.97 13.34 -10.70
CA ASP A 43 -2.06 14.20 -9.52
C ASP A 43 -0.65 14.69 -9.17
N GLN A 44 -0.32 15.91 -9.60
CA GLN A 44 1.01 16.48 -9.41
C GLN A 44 1.47 16.56 -7.96
N ARG A 45 0.53 16.53 -6.99
CA ARG A 45 0.86 16.51 -5.56
C ARG A 45 1.51 15.20 -5.11
N THR A 46 1.38 14.16 -5.92
CA THR A 46 1.93 12.82 -5.63
C THR A 46 3.29 12.57 -6.27
N ILE A 47 3.87 13.57 -6.96
CA ILE A 47 5.19 13.41 -7.56
C ILE A 47 6.23 13.12 -6.49
N LYS A 48 6.94 12.01 -6.66
CA LYS A 48 8.06 11.60 -5.82
C LYS A 48 9.24 11.17 -6.67
N VAL A 49 10.43 11.66 -6.33
CA VAL A 49 11.67 11.12 -6.88
C VAL A 49 11.88 9.72 -6.31
N LEU A 50 12.33 8.79 -7.14
CA LEU A 50 12.63 7.42 -6.75
C LEU A 50 14.16 7.25 -6.64
N PRO A 51 14.76 7.37 -5.45
CA PRO A 51 16.22 7.38 -5.30
C PRO A 51 16.89 6.06 -5.71
N TRP A 52 16.16 4.97 -5.69
CA TRP A 52 16.64 3.64 -6.12
C TRP A 52 16.61 3.42 -7.64
N LEU A 53 16.02 4.34 -8.41
CA LEU A 53 16.00 4.34 -9.87
C LEU A 53 16.61 5.64 -10.41
N GLU A 54 17.63 5.51 -11.24
CA GLU A 54 18.35 6.67 -11.78
C GLU A 54 17.41 7.58 -12.58
N LYS A 55 17.42 8.89 -12.28
CA LYS A 55 16.68 9.94 -13.00
C LYS A 55 15.17 9.67 -13.13
N THR A 56 14.57 8.98 -12.18
CA THR A 56 13.18 8.57 -12.24
C THR A 56 12.34 9.29 -11.18
N ALA A 57 11.16 9.71 -11.57
CA ALA A 57 10.11 10.17 -10.68
C ALA A 57 8.80 9.46 -11.00
N LEU A 58 8.00 9.22 -9.97
CA LEU A 58 6.68 8.60 -10.07
C LEU A 58 5.60 9.62 -9.72
N VAL A 59 4.49 9.57 -10.45
CA VAL A 59 3.28 10.33 -10.16
C VAL A 59 2.08 9.39 -10.24
N LEU A 60 1.17 9.49 -9.28
CA LEU A 60 -0.08 8.75 -9.32
C LEU A 60 -1.11 9.51 -10.15
N GLY A 61 -1.98 8.76 -10.84
CA GLY A 61 -3.03 9.32 -11.66
C GLY A 61 -4.42 8.92 -11.19
N ASP A 62 -5.38 9.82 -11.36
CA ASP A 62 -6.80 9.54 -11.15
C ASP A 62 -7.43 9.10 -12.46
N ALA A 63 -8.26 8.05 -12.43
CA ALA A 63 -8.96 7.53 -13.59
C ALA A 63 -10.29 8.24 -13.82
N PHE A 64 -10.51 8.68 -15.05
CA PHE A 64 -11.74 9.31 -15.52
C PHE A 64 -12.34 8.49 -16.68
N GLN A 65 -13.63 8.63 -16.91
CA GLN A 65 -14.28 8.10 -18.09
C GLN A 65 -13.66 8.70 -19.37
N HIS A 66 -14.02 8.20 -20.53
CA HIS A 66 -13.52 8.66 -21.81
C HIS A 66 -13.67 10.19 -22.00
N ASP A 67 -14.68 10.81 -21.40
CA ASP A 67 -14.91 12.27 -21.43
C ASP A 67 -13.82 13.09 -20.71
N GLY A 68 -12.93 12.41 -19.98
CA GLY A 68 -11.89 13.03 -19.17
C GLY A 68 -12.40 13.91 -18.02
N LYS A 69 -13.69 13.86 -17.68
CA LYS A 69 -14.33 14.70 -16.66
C LYS A 69 -14.99 13.90 -15.56
N THR A 70 -15.70 12.85 -15.93
CA THR A 70 -16.43 11.97 -14.99
C THR A 70 -15.45 11.00 -14.33
N PRO A 71 -15.26 11.05 -13.00
CA PRO A 71 -14.39 10.08 -12.32
C PRO A 71 -14.91 8.65 -12.49
N VAL A 72 -14.00 7.69 -12.59
CA VAL A 72 -14.33 6.27 -12.54
C VAL A 72 -14.72 5.90 -11.11
N SER A 73 -16.00 5.65 -10.86
CA SER A 73 -16.57 5.50 -9.50
C SER A 73 -16.02 4.30 -8.72
N HIS A 74 -15.58 3.25 -9.39
CA HIS A 74 -14.98 2.06 -8.79
C HIS A 74 -13.45 2.11 -8.70
N SER A 75 -12.82 3.21 -9.11
CA SER A 75 -11.40 3.44 -8.83
C SER A 75 -11.19 3.55 -7.32
N THR A 76 -10.31 2.70 -6.77
CA THR A 76 -10.08 2.61 -5.31
C THR A 76 -9.69 3.96 -4.70
N ARG A 77 -8.84 4.72 -5.41
CA ARG A 77 -8.42 6.06 -4.96
C ARG A 77 -9.59 7.04 -4.95
N GLN A 78 -10.52 6.95 -5.92
CA GLN A 78 -11.74 7.76 -5.96
C GLN A 78 -12.70 7.41 -4.83
N VAL A 79 -12.89 6.12 -4.54
CA VAL A 79 -13.71 5.65 -3.40
C VAL A 79 -13.19 6.23 -2.09
N LEU A 80 -11.88 6.21 -1.88
CA LEU A 80 -11.27 6.81 -0.69
C LEU A 80 -11.48 8.34 -0.65
N ARG A 81 -11.33 9.04 -1.77
CA ARG A 81 -11.61 10.49 -1.84
C ARG A 81 -13.04 10.81 -1.41
N GLU A 82 -14.01 10.04 -1.87
CA GLU A 82 -15.41 10.25 -1.51
C GLU A 82 -15.67 10.01 -0.02
N ALA A 83 -15.03 8.99 0.56
CA ALA A 83 -15.08 8.74 2.00
C ALA A 83 -14.47 9.91 2.80
N ILE A 84 -13.31 10.43 2.38
CA ILE A 84 -12.68 11.60 2.98
C ILE A 84 -13.58 12.83 2.86
N ILE A 85 -14.22 13.06 1.72
CA ILE A 85 -15.15 14.18 1.54
C ILE A 85 -16.33 14.08 2.51
N LYS A 86 -16.88 12.87 2.72
CA LYS A 86 -17.94 12.63 3.71
C LYS A 86 -17.48 12.94 5.13
N ALA A 87 -16.31 12.42 5.52
CA ALA A 87 -15.71 12.72 6.84
C ALA A 87 -15.47 14.22 7.05
N ASN A 88 -14.93 14.90 6.04
CA ASN A 88 -14.67 16.33 6.06
C ASN A 88 -15.96 17.17 6.22
N LYS A 89 -17.08 16.75 5.62
CA LYS A 89 -18.39 17.40 5.79
C LYS A 89 -18.93 17.24 7.22
N MET A 90 -18.54 16.16 7.90
CA MET A 90 -18.86 15.94 9.32
C MET A 90 -17.91 16.69 10.28
N GLY A 91 -16.91 17.40 9.76
CA GLY A 91 -15.92 18.14 10.55
C GLY A 91 -14.70 17.32 10.94
N PHE A 92 -14.51 16.13 10.36
CA PHE A 92 -13.40 15.21 10.67
C PHE A 92 -12.36 15.18 9.56
N GLU A 93 -11.11 15.00 9.95
CA GLU A 93 -9.98 14.76 9.06
C GLU A 93 -9.41 13.37 9.40
N PRO A 94 -9.58 12.36 8.53
CA PRO A 94 -9.04 11.03 8.77
C PRO A 94 -7.52 11.01 8.63
N MET A 95 -6.85 10.44 9.63
CA MET A 95 -5.40 10.22 9.66
C MET A 95 -5.15 8.73 9.74
N LEU A 96 -4.25 8.21 8.90
CA LEU A 96 -3.93 6.78 8.82
C LEU A 96 -2.43 6.55 8.99
N GLY A 97 -2.08 5.42 9.59
CA GLY A 97 -0.73 4.85 9.60
C GLY A 97 -0.78 3.42 9.06
N SER A 98 0.26 2.98 8.39
CA SER A 98 0.37 1.62 7.85
C SER A 98 1.54 0.89 8.46
N GLU A 99 1.28 -0.32 8.95
CA GLU A 99 2.28 -1.33 9.27
C GLU A 99 2.14 -2.46 8.25
N LEU A 100 3.19 -2.76 7.53
CA LEU A 100 3.13 -3.68 6.42
C LEU A 100 4.15 -4.79 6.57
N GLU A 101 3.67 -6.01 6.72
CA GLU A 101 4.51 -7.21 6.78
C GLU A 101 4.70 -7.83 5.40
N PHE A 102 5.86 -8.46 5.23
CA PHE A 102 6.22 -9.14 4.00
C PHE A 102 7.28 -10.22 4.25
N PHE A 103 7.40 -11.16 3.32
CA PHE A 103 8.49 -12.14 3.32
C PHE A 103 9.56 -11.76 2.32
N LEU A 104 10.82 -11.90 2.73
CA LEU A 104 12.00 -11.71 1.89
C LEU A 104 12.64 -13.07 1.60
N PHE A 105 12.90 -13.35 0.33
CA PHE A 105 13.47 -14.61 -0.16
C PHE A 105 14.89 -14.45 -0.69
N LYS A 106 15.69 -15.51 -0.54
CA LYS A 106 17.07 -15.58 -1.08
C LYS A 106 17.12 -15.67 -2.60
N GLN A 107 16.03 -16.11 -3.22
CA GLN A 107 15.92 -16.30 -4.67
C GLN A 107 15.52 -14.99 -5.34
N THR A 108 15.90 -14.87 -6.61
CA THR A 108 15.40 -13.80 -7.48
C THR A 108 13.93 -14.07 -7.87
N TYR A 109 13.27 -13.05 -8.43
CA TYR A 109 11.91 -13.24 -8.97
C TYR A 109 11.90 -14.25 -10.12
N GLU A 110 12.95 -14.27 -10.96
CA GLU A 110 13.12 -15.21 -12.06
C GLU A 110 13.27 -16.65 -11.58
N ASP A 111 14.07 -16.87 -10.53
CA ASP A 111 14.24 -18.20 -9.92
C ASP A 111 12.91 -18.72 -9.35
N ILE A 112 12.18 -17.84 -8.65
CA ILE A 112 10.88 -18.15 -8.06
C ILE A 112 9.86 -18.48 -9.14
N HIS A 113 9.79 -17.67 -10.21
CA HIS A 113 8.92 -17.91 -11.34
C HIS A 113 9.26 -19.23 -12.05
N SER A 114 10.55 -19.48 -12.34
CA SER A 114 11.04 -20.69 -13.02
C SER A 114 10.77 -21.96 -12.21
N SER A 115 10.72 -21.86 -10.89
CA SER A 115 10.36 -22.98 -9.99
C SER A 115 8.85 -23.14 -9.81
N TYR A 116 8.03 -22.40 -10.54
CA TYR A 116 6.56 -22.34 -10.35
C TYR A 116 6.17 -22.06 -8.89
N TYR A 117 6.88 -21.12 -8.25
CA TYR A 117 6.66 -20.69 -6.85
C TYR A 117 6.82 -21.82 -5.82
N LYS A 118 7.61 -22.87 -6.18
CA LYS A 118 7.91 -23.99 -5.28
C LYS A 118 9.29 -23.82 -4.65
N ASN A 119 9.49 -24.47 -3.51
CA ASN A 119 10.78 -24.51 -2.81
C ASN A 119 11.34 -23.11 -2.50
N LEU A 120 10.48 -22.20 -2.05
CA LEU A 120 10.88 -20.87 -1.61
C LEU A 120 11.85 -20.98 -0.43
N LYS A 121 12.90 -20.17 -0.44
CA LYS A 121 13.96 -20.12 0.60
C LYS A 121 13.94 -18.74 1.23
N GLU A 122 13.48 -18.68 2.43
CA GLU A 122 13.46 -17.46 3.24
C GLU A 122 14.91 -16.99 3.50
N THR A 123 15.11 -15.70 3.69
CA THR A 123 16.43 -15.12 3.94
C THR A 123 17.01 -15.56 5.28
N SER A 124 16.16 -15.87 6.26
CA SER A 124 16.56 -16.40 7.57
C SER A 124 16.18 -17.88 7.73
N TRP A 125 16.80 -18.57 8.66
CA TRP A 125 16.48 -19.96 9.04
C TRP A 125 15.79 -20.05 10.41
N TYR A 126 15.62 -18.93 11.10
CA TYR A 126 15.01 -18.83 12.43
C TYR A 126 14.05 -17.65 12.47
N ILE A 127 13.16 -17.63 13.43
CA ILE A 127 12.27 -16.48 13.67
C ILE A 127 13.11 -15.23 13.89
N GLU A 128 12.60 -14.08 13.44
CA GLU A 128 13.30 -12.81 13.55
C GLU A 128 12.72 -11.91 14.64
N ASP A 129 11.56 -12.28 15.17
CA ASP A 129 10.76 -11.54 16.14
C ASP A 129 11.60 -10.92 17.26
N TYR A 130 11.88 -9.61 17.13
CA TYR A 130 12.71 -8.79 18.02
C TYR A 130 14.15 -9.29 18.24
N MET A 131 14.63 -10.21 17.41
CA MET A 131 15.99 -10.75 17.51
C MET A 131 16.98 -9.93 16.71
N ILE A 132 17.80 -9.12 17.39
CA ILE A 132 18.76 -8.18 16.77
C ILE A 132 19.64 -8.89 15.74
N PHE A 133 20.27 -10.02 16.10
CA PHE A 133 21.17 -10.72 15.19
C PHE A 133 20.46 -11.25 13.93
N GLN A 134 19.25 -11.77 14.06
CA GLN A 134 18.52 -12.28 12.91
C GLN A 134 18.16 -11.15 11.95
N THR A 135 17.61 -10.05 12.47
CA THR A 135 17.22 -8.87 11.67
C THR A 135 18.42 -8.18 11.04
N SER A 136 19.57 -8.14 11.73
CA SER A 136 20.79 -7.50 11.22
C SER A 136 21.33 -8.12 9.93
N LYS A 137 21.00 -9.38 9.64
CA LYS A 137 21.40 -10.03 8.37
C LYS A 137 20.72 -9.43 7.14
N GLU A 138 19.53 -8.88 7.32
CA GLU A 138 18.74 -8.25 6.26
C GLU A 138 18.87 -6.72 6.26
N GLU A 139 19.74 -6.19 7.14
CA GLU A 139 19.96 -4.74 7.24
C GLU A 139 20.39 -4.07 5.92
N PRO A 140 21.22 -4.68 5.05
CA PRO A 140 21.56 -4.04 3.77
C PRO A 140 20.33 -3.71 2.91
N PHE A 141 19.35 -4.61 2.86
CA PHE A 141 18.08 -4.38 2.18
C PHE A 141 17.20 -3.38 2.93
N ASN A 142 17.03 -3.60 4.25
CA ASN A 142 16.16 -2.77 5.09
C ASN A 142 16.66 -1.32 5.16
N GLN A 143 17.97 -1.11 5.25
CA GLN A 143 18.59 0.22 5.28
C GLN A 143 18.36 0.96 3.95
N GLU A 144 18.58 0.29 2.80
CA GLU A 144 18.33 0.91 1.51
C GLU A 144 16.85 1.26 1.35
N LEU A 145 15.95 0.38 1.78
CA LEU A 145 14.51 0.63 1.73
C LEU A 145 14.12 1.85 2.58
N ARG A 146 14.56 1.90 3.85
CA ARG A 146 14.26 3.04 4.75
C ARG A 146 14.80 4.36 4.19
N ASN A 147 16.06 4.38 3.76
CA ASN A 147 16.70 5.60 3.27
C ASN A 147 16.04 6.08 1.97
N SER A 148 15.78 5.17 1.05
CA SER A 148 15.11 5.49 -0.21
C SER A 148 13.69 6.03 -0.02
N LEU A 149 12.94 5.48 0.91
CA LEU A 149 11.60 6.00 1.25
C LEU A 149 11.70 7.38 1.90
N LEU A 150 12.63 7.59 2.81
CA LEU A 150 12.86 8.89 3.44
C LEU A 150 13.22 9.95 2.40
N ASP A 151 14.14 9.66 1.49
CA ASP A 151 14.55 10.55 0.41
C ASP A 151 13.41 10.81 -0.60
N SER A 152 12.43 9.91 -0.68
CA SER A 152 11.17 10.11 -1.43
C SER A 152 10.12 10.89 -0.63
N GLY A 153 10.43 11.33 0.60
CA GLY A 153 9.50 12.03 1.48
C GLY A 153 8.45 11.12 2.13
N ILE A 154 8.77 9.84 2.33
CA ILE A 154 7.96 8.88 3.11
C ILE A 154 8.71 8.57 4.40
N TYR A 155 8.21 9.07 5.52
CA TYR A 155 8.87 8.93 6.82
C TYR A 155 8.63 7.55 7.41
N VAL A 156 9.70 6.76 7.48
CA VAL A 156 9.69 5.42 8.10
C VAL A 156 9.95 5.58 9.60
N GLU A 157 9.12 4.95 10.43
CA GLU A 157 9.34 4.88 11.89
C GLU A 157 10.37 3.80 12.22
N CYS A 158 10.15 2.59 11.70
CA CYS A 158 11.07 1.47 11.89
C CYS A 158 10.89 0.39 10.81
N THR A 159 11.87 -0.51 10.74
CA THR A 159 11.75 -1.84 10.17
C THR A 159 12.15 -2.85 11.25
N LYS A 160 11.49 -3.99 11.29
CA LYS A 160 11.80 -5.06 12.25
C LYS A 160 11.59 -6.43 11.63
N GLY A 161 12.23 -7.44 12.23
CA GLY A 161 11.94 -8.83 11.94
C GLY A 161 10.64 -9.28 12.61
N GLU A 162 9.97 -10.25 12.01
CA GLU A 162 8.68 -10.77 12.45
C GLU A 162 8.75 -12.26 12.83
N ALA A 163 7.60 -12.82 13.24
CA ALA A 163 7.48 -14.11 13.89
C ALA A 163 7.86 -15.33 13.03
N SER A 164 8.14 -15.16 11.75
CA SER A 164 8.56 -16.25 10.85
C SER A 164 9.92 -15.98 10.22
N PRO A 165 10.68 -17.02 9.84
CA PRO A 165 11.93 -16.86 9.12
C PRO A 165 11.78 -16.01 7.86
N GLY A 166 12.59 -14.96 7.71
CA GLY A 166 12.54 -14.06 6.56
C GLY A 166 11.34 -13.12 6.53
N GLN A 167 10.52 -13.09 7.57
CA GLN A 167 9.40 -12.16 7.69
C GLN A 167 9.89 -10.82 8.26
N GLN A 168 9.54 -9.74 7.58
CA GLN A 168 9.92 -8.37 7.89
C GLN A 168 8.68 -7.51 8.00
N GLU A 169 8.77 -6.41 8.73
CA GLU A 169 7.74 -5.39 8.81
C GLU A 169 8.35 -4.01 8.59
N ILE A 170 7.58 -3.14 7.96
CA ILE A 170 7.90 -1.72 7.82
C ILE A 170 6.74 -0.87 8.35
N ASN A 171 7.05 0.06 9.24
CA ASN A 171 6.12 1.00 9.86
C ASN A 171 6.42 2.42 9.39
N VAL A 172 5.40 3.16 9.05
CA VAL A 172 5.54 4.52 8.55
C VAL A 172 4.73 5.51 9.40
N VAL A 173 5.27 6.71 9.54
CA VAL A 173 4.63 7.81 10.24
C VAL A 173 3.27 8.11 9.61
N PHE A 174 2.25 8.22 10.44
CA PHE A 174 0.90 8.51 10.00
C PHE A 174 0.79 9.84 9.25
N THR A 175 -0.12 9.91 8.31
CA THR A 175 -0.46 11.12 7.56
C THR A 175 -1.94 11.13 7.21
N ASP A 176 -2.39 12.12 6.43
CA ASP A 176 -3.77 12.11 5.92
C ASP A 176 -4.06 10.84 5.12
N ALA A 177 -5.32 10.42 5.13
CA ALA A 177 -5.72 9.13 4.62
C ALA A 177 -5.37 8.90 3.13
N LEU A 178 -5.46 9.94 2.28
CA LEU A 178 -5.13 9.78 0.86
C LEU A 178 -3.63 9.64 0.64
N SER A 179 -2.84 10.50 1.29
CA SER A 179 -1.38 10.43 1.24
C SER A 179 -0.86 9.11 1.80
N MET A 180 -1.49 8.56 2.86
CA MET A 180 -1.11 7.25 3.39
C MET A 180 -1.38 6.13 2.38
N ALA A 181 -2.54 6.11 1.73
CA ALA A 181 -2.85 5.12 0.70
C ALA A 181 -1.87 5.21 -0.49
N ASP A 182 -1.54 6.42 -0.93
CA ASP A 182 -0.56 6.68 -1.97
C ASP A 182 0.85 6.19 -1.54
N ASN A 183 1.27 6.50 -0.32
CA ASN A 183 2.55 6.04 0.24
C ASN A 183 2.61 4.52 0.35
N HIS A 184 1.51 3.87 0.76
CA HIS A 184 1.45 2.41 0.88
C HIS A 184 1.75 1.70 -0.45
N ILE A 185 1.21 2.20 -1.56
CA ILE A 185 1.50 1.65 -2.90
C ILE A 185 2.99 1.83 -3.24
N LEU A 186 3.55 3.00 -2.94
CA LEU A 186 4.96 3.29 -3.18
C LEU A 186 5.89 2.42 -2.34
N ILE A 187 5.57 2.19 -1.07
CA ILE A 187 6.33 1.30 -0.17
C ILE A 187 6.39 -0.12 -0.75
N LYS A 188 5.25 -0.66 -1.18
CA LYS A 188 5.21 -2.00 -1.80
C LYS A 188 6.04 -2.08 -3.08
N ASN A 189 5.98 -1.05 -3.90
CA ASN A 189 6.78 -0.99 -5.13
C ASN A 189 8.27 -0.87 -4.83
N ALA A 190 8.66 0.07 -3.94
CA ALA A 190 10.04 0.26 -3.51
C ALA A 190 10.64 -1.03 -2.95
N ALA A 191 9.93 -1.72 -2.06
CA ALA A 191 10.41 -2.98 -1.49
C ALA A 191 10.68 -4.04 -2.57
N LYS A 192 9.82 -4.14 -3.60
CA LYS A 192 10.02 -5.08 -4.70
C LYS A 192 11.21 -4.72 -5.59
N GLU A 193 11.32 -3.44 -5.97
CA GLU A 193 12.40 -2.97 -6.86
C GLU A 193 13.76 -2.99 -6.16
N ILE A 194 13.82 -2.63 -4.88
CA ILE A 194 15.05 -2.70 -4.08
C ILE A 194 15.44 -4.17 -3.83
N ALA A 195 14.47 -5.06 -3.53
CA ALA A 195 14.76 -6.50 -3.42
C ALA A 195 15.35 -7.06 -4.73
N PHE A 196 14.80 -6.66 -5.88
CA PHE A 196 15.36 -7.03 -7.18
C PHE A 196 16.82 -6.59 -7.33
N LYS A 197 17.18 -5.36 -6.94
CA LYS A 197 18.57 -4.87 -6.94
C LYS A 197 19.50 -5.70 -6.03
N HIS A 198 18.97 -6.24 -4.95
CA HIS A 198 19.70 -7.12 -4.02
C HIS A 198 19.69 -8.60 -4.43
N ASN A 199 19.21 -8.95 -5.64
CA ASN A 199 19.02 -10.34 -6.09
C ASN A 199 18.16 -11.13 -5.10
N ARG A 200 17.08 -10.50 -4.62
CA ARG A 200 16.09 -11.02 -3.69
C ARG A 200 14.70 -10.91 -4.30
N ALA A 201 13.73 -11.54 -3.67
CA ALA A 201 12.33 -11.34 -3.97
C ALA A 201 11.52 -11.08 -2.69
N VAL A 202 10.49 -10.26 -2.82
CA VAL A 202 9.56 -9.91 -1.73
C VAL A 202 8.15 -10.39 -2.08
N SER A 203 7.45 -10.93 -1.09
CA SER A 203 6.02 -11.26 -1.19
C SER A 203 5.23 -10.60 -0.07
N PHE A 204 4.16 -9.91 -0.46
CA PHE A 204 3.13 -9.36 0.44
C PHE A 204 1.91 -10.29 0.54
N MET A 205 2.06 -11.55 0.16
CA MET A 205 0.97 -12.53 0.25
C MET A 205 0.60 -12.77 1.73
N ALA A 206 -0.67 -12.65 2.06
CA ALA A 206 -1.14 -12.75 3.43
C ALA A 206 -0.79 -14.09 4.10
N LYS A 207 -0.76 -15.19 3.34
CA LYS A 207 -0.39 -16.53 3.84
C LYS A 207 0.22 -17.35 2.71
N TYR A 208 1.56 -17.33 2.56
CA TYR A 208 2.21 -18.11 1.50
C TYR A 208 2.61 -19.52 1.93
N LYS A 209 2.72 -19.78 3.24
CA LYS A 209 3.13 -21.07 3.80
C LYS A 209 2.29 -21.42 5.04
N GLN A 210 1.77 -22.65 5.07
CA GLN A 210 0.81 -23.08 6.08
C GLN A 210 1.36 -22.96 7.50
N ASP A 211 2.60 -23.37 7.72
CA ASP A 211 3.23 -23.47 9.03
C ASP A 211 3.86 -22.16 9.53
N PHE A 212 3.84 -21.09 8.72
CA PHE A 212 4.38 -19.80 9.08
C PHE A 212 3.27 -18.84 9.52
N CYS A 213 3.62 -17.80 10.22
CA CYS A 213 2.70 -16.70 10.47
C CYS A 213 2.25 -16.05 9.17
N GLY A 214 1.05 -15.52 9.13
CA GLY A 214 0.60 -14.69 8.01
C GLY A 214 1.28 -13.33 8.04
N SER A 215 1.35 -12.67 6.88
CA SER A 215 1.73 -11.25 6.80
C SER A 215 0.49 -10.40 6.96
N SER A 216 0.48 -9.56 7.96
CA SER A 216 -0.60 -8.60 8.19
C SER A 216 -0.32 -7.26 7.50
N CYS A 217 -1.38 -6.48 7.41
CA CYS A 217 -1.33 -5.08 7.07
C CYS A 217 -2.21 -4.35 8.09
N HIS A 218 -1.58 -3.86 9.16
CA HIS A 218 -2.31 -3.08 10.16
C HIS A 218 -2.51 -1.66 9.65
N ILE A 219 -3.74 -1.19 9.69
CA ILE A 219 -4.07 0.19 9.37
C ILE A 219 -4.52 0.91 10.64
N HIS A 220 -3.64 1.74 11.16
CA HIS A 220 -3.97 2.61 12.29
C HIS A 220 -4.88 3.72 11.81
N ASN A 221 -5.94 3.98 12.58
CA ASN A 221 -6.93 4.98 12.23
C ASN A 221 -7.10 5.97 13.38
N SER A 222 -7.10 7.25 13.05
CA SER A 222 -7.58 8.30 13.97
C SER A 222 -8.36 9.36 13.22
N LEU A 223 -9.23 10.07 13.95
CA LEU A 223 -9.92 11.24 13.45
C LEU A 223 -9.41 12.49 14.16
N PHE A 224 -9.11 13.51 13.37
CA PHE A 224 -8.77 14.81 13.86
C PHE A 224 -9.93 15.77 13.64
N ASP A 225 -10.17 16.67 14.56
CA ASP A 225 -11.08 17.78 14.34
C ASP A 225 -10.49 18.71 13.27
N LYS A 226 -11.25 18.97 12.24
CA LYS A 226 -10.78 19.71 11.06
C LYS A 226 -10.37 21.15 11.38
N LYS A 227 -10.97 21.77 12.41
CA LYS A 227 -10.70 23.16 12.80
C LYS A 227 -9.53 23.26 13.77
N THR A 228 -9.55 22.43 14.82
CA THR A 228 -8.56 22.49 15.90
C THR A 228 -7.32 21.64 15.63
N LYS A 229 -7.38 20.74 14.64
CA LYS A 229 -6.31 19.79 14.30
C LYS A 229 -5.91 18.87 15.48
N LYS A 230 -6.80 18.65 16.41
CA LYS A 230 -6.58 17.76 17.55
C LYS A 230 -7.22 16.39 17.30
N ASN A 231 -6.56 15.34 17.75
CA ASN A 231 -7.13 14.00 17.78
C ASN A 231 -8.37 13.98 18.68
N ILE A 232 -9.50 13.47 18.17
CA ILE A 232 -10.78 13.46 18.87
C ILE A 232 -11.18 12.08 19.38
N PHE A 233 -10.31 11.07 19.25
CA PHE A 233 -10.56 9.73 19.78
C PHE A 233 -10.27 9.65 21.29
N SER A 234 -9.41 10.52 21.83
CA SER A 234 -9.03 10.53 23.23
C SER A 234 -10.00 11.37 24.07
N ASP A 235 -10.36 10.86 25.26
CA ASP A 235 -11.06 11.59 26.33
C ASP A 235 -10.46 11.17 27.68
N THR A 236 -9.72 12.07 28.31
CA THR A 236 -9.06 11.82 29.60
C THR A 236 -10.04 11.64 30.77
N LYS A 237 -11.32 11.98 30.61
CA LYS A 237 -12.37 11.80 31.62
C LYS A 237 -13.08 10.43 31.51
N ASP A 238 -12.90 9.74 30.40
CA ASP A 238 -13.48 8.41 30.22
C ASP A 238 -12.63 7.33 30.88
N LYS A 239 -13.27 6.33 31.48
CA LYS A 239 -12.60 5.21 32.17
C LYS A 239 -11.53 4.50 31.32
N TYR A 240 -11.75 4.44 30.01
CA TYR A 240 -10.87 3.75 29.06
C TYR A 240 -10.11 4.74 28.14
N GLY A 241 -10.17 6.04 28.45
CA GLY A 241 -9.58 7.09 27.60
C GLY A 241 -10.28 7.30 26.25
N MET A 242 -11.45 6.71 26.04
CA MET A 242 -12.16 6.67 24.75
C MET A 242 -13.25 7.74 24.68
N SER A 243 -13.16 8.64 23.71
CA SER A 243 -14.24 9.58 23.44
C SER A 243 -15.51 8.88 22.94
N LYS A 244 -16.66 9.56 23.02
CA LYS A 244 -17.91 9.06 22.43
C LYS A 244 -17.77 8.82 20.91
N ILE A 245 -17.03 9.66 20.21
CA ILE A 245 -16.77 9.54 18.78
C ILE A 245 -15.97 8.26 18.51
N PHE A 246 -14.93 7.98 19.29
CA PHE A 246 -14.14 6.76 19.13
C PHE A 246 -14.99 5.50 19.37
N LYS A 247 -15.80 5.48 20.43
CA LYS A 247 -16.73 4.37 20.71
C LYS A 247 -17.69 4.13 19.54
N SER A 248 -18.24 5.20 18.96
CA SER A 248 -19.12 5.11 17.78
C SER A 248 -18.38 4.62 16.53
N TYR A 249 -17.13 5.05 16.34
CA TYR A 249 -16.28 4.60 15.24
C TYR A 249 -16.00 3.10 15.31
N VAL A 250 -15.59 2.60 16.48
CA VAL A 250 -15.36 1.17 16.70
C VAL A 250 -16.65 0.35 16.55
N ALA A 251 -17.78 0.87 17.07
CA ALA A 251 -19.08 0.20 16.89
C ALA A 251 -19.47 0.09 15.42
N GLY A 252 -19.17 1.12 14.61
CA GLY A 252 -19.36 1.07 13.14
C GLY A 252 -18.50 0.00 12.48
N GLN A 253 -17.24 -0.11 12.84
CA GLN A 253 -16.36 -1.18 12.32
C GLN A 253 -16.90 -2.57 12.66
N ILE A 254 -17.32 -2.79 13.90
CA ILE A 254 -17.90 -4.09 14.32
C ILE A 254 -19.20 -4.39 13.57
N LEU A 255 -20.07 -3.39 13.38
CA LEU A 255 -21.32 -3.56 12.67
C LEU A 255 -21.15 -3.98 11.21
N PHE A 256 -20.18 -3.35 10.53
CA PHE A 256 -19.91 -3.57 9.10
C PHE A 256 -18.80 -4.60 8.83
N LEU A 257 -18.25 -5.25 9.85
CA LEU A 257 -17.14 -6.21 9.69
C LEU A 257 -17.49 -7.38 8.73
N ARG A 258 -18.78 -7.72 8.63
CA ARG A 258 -19.23 -8.80 7.72
C ARG A 258 -19.24 -8.39 6.25
N ASP A 259 -19.17 -7.09 5.97
CA ASP A 259 -19.19 -6.50 4.61
C ASP A 259 -17.78 -6.20 4.11
N LEU A 260 -16.75 -6.44 4.95
CA LEU A 260 -15.33 -6.30 4.66
C LEU A 260 -14.71 -7.66 4.34
#